data_dfa9410d700ac529d41279c6c82a0fd5
#
_entry.id   dfa9410d700ac529d41279c6c82a0fd5
#
_cell.length_a   1.000
_cell.length_b   1.000
_cell.length_c   1.000
_cell.angle_alpha   90.00
_cell.angle_beta   90.00
_cell.angle_gamma   90.00
#
_symmetry.space_group_name_H-M   'P 1'
#
loop_
_entity.id
_entity.type
_entity.pdbx_description
1 polymer ?
#
loop_
_entity_poly.entity_id
_entity_poly.type
_entity_poly.pdbx_seq_one_letter_code
_entity_poly.pdbx_strand_id
1 'polypeptide(L)'
;MHGEANVDCLPMATIYMVNYWLMKSEPNVYPWEQLVIDGSTHWDGVRNYQARNIMRDKMSVGDFVLFYHSNCKPPHVAGVAKVCKEGYPDFTAQNVDSKYFDPKATPDNPRWMMVDIEPISALDAIGLPDMRANGDLEGMPLLQRGQRLSVQPVSS
;
A
#
# COMPACT_ATOMS: atom_id res chain seq x y z
N MET A 1 27.82 -33.01 4.59
CA MET A 1 28.91 -32.13 4.94
C MET A 1 28.80 -30.78 4.25
N HIS A 2 28.81 -30.82 2.98
CA HIS A 2 28.78 -29.56 2.22
C HIS A 2 27.51 -28.76 2.42
N GLY A 3 26.39 -29.43 2.64
CA GLY A 3 25.12 -28.77 2.85
C GLY A 3 25.00 -28.03 4.17
N GLU A 4 25.82 -28.38 5.12
CA GLU A 4 25.74 -27.77 6.45
C GLU A 4 26.12 -26.29 6.42
N ALA A 5 27.20 -25.97 5.75
CA ALA A 5 27.63 -24.57 5.61
C ALA A 5 26.61 -23.72 4.88
N ASN A 6 25.97 -24.31 3.86
CA ASN A 6 24.94 -23.61 3.11
C ASN A 6 23.68 -23.37 3.95
N VAL A 7 23.31 -24.36 4.75
CA VAL A 7 22.16 -24.26 5.63
C VAL A 7 22.35 -23.15 6.66
N ASP A 8 23.54 -23.05 7.21
CA ASP A 8 23.82 -22.04 8.22
C ASP A 8 23.77 -20.61 7.64
N CYS A 9 24.23 -20.44 6.41
CA CYS A 9 24.20 -19.13 5.78
C CYS A 9 22.79 -18.73 5.31
N LEU A 10 22.04 -19.68 4.75
CA LEU A 10 20.72 -19.37 4.17
C LEU A 10 19.72 -18.81 5.16
N PRO A 11 19.51 -19.38 6.35
CA PRO A 11 18.55 -18.84 7.30
C PRO A 11 18.87 -17.42 7.72
N MET A 12 20.13 -17.12 7.91
CA MET A 12 20.57 -15.79 8.31
C MET A 12 20.31 -14.77 7.20
N ALA A 13 20.56 -15.16 5.95
CA ALA A 13 20.41 -14.26 4.81
C ALA A 13 18.96 -14.05 4.43
N THR A 14 18.05 -14.93 4.82
CA THR A 14 16.66 -14.90 4.41
C THR A 14 15.70 -14.41 5.49
N ILE A 15 16.21 -13.91 6.60
CA ILE A 15 15.37 -13.31 7.62
C ILE A 15 15.00 -11.91 7.18
N TYR A 16 13.76 -11.75 6.76
CA TYR A 16 13.22 -10.47 6.34
C TYR A 16 12.19 -9.98 7.35
N MET A 17 12.25 -8.68 7.63
CA MET A 17 11.20 -8.01 8.37
C MET A 17 10.13 -7.59 7.37
N VAL A 18 8.99 -8.29 7.38
CA VAL A 18 7.84 -7.93 6.56
C VAL A 18 7.12 -6.78 7.24
N ASN A 19 6.87 -5.73 6.48
CA ASN A 19 6.09 -4.60 6.96
C ASN A 19 4.64 -4.72 6.50
N TYR A 20 3.78 -4.01 7.20
CA TYR A 20 2.35 -3.99 6.93
C TYR A 20 1.93 -2.54 6.67
N TRP A 21 1.13 -2.35 5.64
CA TRP A 21 0.68 -1.04 5.21
C TRP A 21 -0.83 -1.05 5.02
N LEU A 22 -1.44 0.11 5.07
CA LEU A 22 -2.84 0.30 4.68
C LEU A 22 -2.85 1.32 3.56
N MET A 23 -3.54 0.99 2.48
CA MET A 23 -3.67 1.87 1.33
C MET A 23 -5.14 2.11 1.04
N LYS A 24 -5.52 3.39 0.93
CA LYS A 24 -6.92 3.80 0.76
C LYS A 24 -7.26 3.98 -0.71
N SER A 25 -8.38 3.40 -1.11
CA SER A 25 -8.97 3.58 -2.42
C SER A 25 -10.47 3.83 -2.28
N GLU A 26 -11.02 4.69 -3.13
CA GLU A 26 -12.47 4.88 -3.21
C GLU A 26 -13.07 3.81 -4.11
N PRO A 27 -14.18 3.13 -3.70
CA PRO A 27 -14.77 2.06 -4.50
C PRO A 27 -15.21 2.48 -5.90
N ASN A 28 -15.60 3.73 -6.08
CA ASN A 28 -16.00 4.25 -7.38
C ASN A 28 -14.82 4.64 -8.27
N VAL A 29 -13.61 4.64 -7.74
CA VAL A 29 -12.38 4.92 -8.50
C VAL A 29 -11.63 3.64 -8.80
N TYR A 30 -11.32 2.86 -7.77
CA TYR A 30 -10.63 1.59 -7.95
C TYR A 30 -11.04 0.59 -6.86
N PRO A 31 -12.06 -0.24 -7.11
CA PRO A 31 -12.52 -1.22 -6.12
C PRO A 31 -11.63 -2.45 -6.04
N TRP A 32 -11.73 -3.17 -4.92
CA TRP A 32 -11.02 -4.42 -4.71
C TRP A 32 -11.26 -5.43 -5.83
N GLU A 33 -12.49 -5.52 -6.31
CA GLU A 33 -12.88 -6.43 -7.37
C GLU A 33 -12.10 -6.16 -8.66
N GLN A 34 -11.80 -4.89 -8.92
CA GLN A 34 -11.01 -4.51 -10.09
C GLN A 34 -9.56 -4.98 -9.94
N LEU A 35 -9.00 -4.89 -8.74
CA LEU A 35 -7.66 -5.41 -8.47
C LEU A 35 -7.59 -6.92 -8.73
N VAL A 36 -8.62 -7.66 -8.32
CA VAL A 36 -8.69 -9.11 -8.57
C VAL A 36 -8.72 -9.41 -10.06
N ILE A 37 -9.50 -8.64 -10.82
CA ILE A 37 -9.58 -8.79 -12.28
C ILE A 37 -8.24 -8.46 -12.94
N ASP A 38 -7.61 -7.36 -12.52
CA ASP A 38 -6.36 -6.88 -13.12
C ASP A 38 -5.16 -7.76 -12.75
N GLY A 39 -5.21 -8.47 -11.63
CA GLY A 39 -4.13 -9.30 -11.11
C GLY A 39 -3.01 -8.54 -10.44
N SER A 40 -2.77 -7.32 -10.85
CA SER A 40 -1.87 -6.34 -10.20
C SER A 40 -2.21 -4.96 -10.71
N THR A 41 -1.79 -3.95 -9.96
CA THR A 41 -1.99 -2.56 -10.39
C THR A 41 -0.87 -1.67 -9.88
N HIS A 42 -0.58 -0.61 -10.63
CA HIS A 42 0.28 0.47 -10.16
C HIS A 42 -0.57 1.43 -9.32
N TRP A 43 -0.03 1.84 -8.18
CA TRP A 43 -0.75 2.71 -7.24
C TRP A 43 -0.38 4.16 -7.49
N ASP A 44 -0.98 4.73 -8.52
CA ASP A 44 -0.70 6.08 -8.97
C ASP A 44 -1.52 7.14 -8.22
N GLY A 45 -1.25 8.39 -8.52
CA GLY A 45 -2.10 9.49 -8.07
C GLY A 45 -1.90 9.93 -6.62
N VAL A 46 -0.92 9.38 -5.91
CA VAL A 46 -0.63 9.81 -4.54
C VAL A 46 0.11 11.15 -4.58
N ARG A 47 -0.49 12.19 -4.00
CA ARG A 47 -0.01 13.57 -4.07
C ARG A 47 0.21 14.17 -2.69
N ASN A 48 0.65 13.36 -1.75
CA ASN A 48 1.07 13.76 -0.41
C ASN A 48 2.52 13.34 -0.23
N TYR A 49 3.38 14.26 0.20
CA TYR A 49 4.80 13.97 0.31
C TYR A 49 5.12 12.91 1.35
N GLN A 50 4.38 12.85 2.44
CA GLN A 50 4.59 11.82 3.47
C GLN A 50 4.26 10.43 2.91
N ALA A 51 3.13 10.29 2.23
CA ALA A 51 2.76 9.04 1.59
C ALA A 51 3.75 8.66 0.47
N ARG A 52 4.17 9.64 -0.33
CA ARG A 52 5.20 9.43 -1.35
C ARG A 52 6.49 8.89 -0.75
N ASN A 53 6.93 9.46 0.37
CA ASN A 53 8.18 9.04 1.02
C ASN A 53 8.07 7.61 1.55
N ILE A 54 6.89 7.22 2.04
CA ILE A 54 6.64 5.84 2.46
C ILE A 54 6.80 4.89 1.28
N MET A 55 6.15 5.19 0.17
CA MET A 55 6.24 4.33 -1.02
C MET A 55 7.64 4.28 -1.61
N ARG A 56 8.34 5.41 -1.61
CA ARG A 56 9.68 5.49 -2.16
C ARG A 56 10.72 4.79 -1.30
N ASP A 57 10.66 4.99 0.02
CA ASP A 57 11.77 4.67 0.92
C ASP A 57 11.52 3.48 1.83
N LYS A 58 10.26 3.10 2.09
CA LYS A 58 9.94 2.16 3.16
C LYS A 58 9.20 0.91 2.69
N MET A 59 8.43 0.97 1.63
CA MET A 59 7.70 -0.18 1.12
C MET A 59 8.62 -1.07 0.30
N SER A 60 8.57 -2.36 0.58
CA SER A 60 9.40 -3.36 -0.10
C SER A 60 8.55 -4.47 -0.70
N VAL A 61 9.03 -5.08 -1.77
CA VAL A 61 8.39 -6.27 -2.34
C VAL A 61 8.21 -7.33 -1.26
N GLY A 62 7.01 -7.88 -1.16
CA GLY A 62 6.65 -8.85 -0.14
C GLY A 62 5.93 -8.28 1.06
N ASP A 63 5.91 -6.96 1.23
CA ASP A 63 5.13 -6.32 2.28
C ASP A 63 3.64 -6.53 2.04
N PHE A 64 2.88 -6.68 3.11
CA PHE A 64 1.42 -6.83 3.01
C PHE A 64 0.73 -5.48 3.06
N VAL A 65 -0.41 -5.41 2.38
CA VAL A 65 -1.22 -4.21 2.26
C VAL A 65 -2.66 -4.53 2.64
N LEU A 66 -3.20 -3.81 3.60
CA LEU A 66 -4.63 -3.79 3.84
C LEU A 66 -5.27 -2.84 2.83
N PHE A 67 -6.08 -3.39 1.94
CA PHE A 67 -6.77 -2.63 0.91
C PHE A 67 -8.04 -2.04 1.52
N TYR A 68 -8.06 -0.73 1.69
CA TYR A 68 -9.10 -0.03 2.45
C TYR A 68 -9.97 0.81 1.53
N HIS A 69 -11.27 0.57 1.56
CA HIS A 69 -12.23 1.41 0.87
C HIS A 69 -12.61 2.61 1.74
N SER A 70 -12.25 3.79 1.29
CA SER A 70 -12.62 5.05 1.91
C SER A 70 -13.79 5.68 1.15
N ASN A 71 -14.38 6.70 1.77
CA ASN A 71 -15.44 7.51 1.14
C ASN A 71 -16.66 6.67 0.72
N CYS A 72 -17.02 5.71 1.54
CA CYS A 72 -18.21 4.85 1.38
C CYS A 72 -18.79 4.55 2.77
N LYS A 73 -19.93 3.87 2.81
CA LYS A 73 -20.63 3.59 4.07
C LYS A 73 -20.87 2.08 4.22
N PRO A 74 -20.22 1.46 5.24
CA PRO A 74 -19.15 2.01 6.05
C PRO A 74 -17.80 1.95 5.31
N PRO A 75 -16.85 2.83 5.63
CA PRO A 75 -15.46 2.60 5.21
C PRO A 75 -14.96 1.28 5.79
N HIS A 76 -14.20 0.51 5.02
CA HIS A 76 -13.86 -0.85 5.45
C HIS A 76 -12.60 -1.39 4.76
N VAL A 77 -11.96 -2.35 5.41
CA VAL A 77 -10.92 -3.17 4.78
C VAL A 77 -11.61 -4.23 3.92
N ALA A 78 -11.27 -4.27 2.65
CA ALA A 78 -11.89 -5.18 1.67
C ALA A 78 -11.05 -6.43 1.41
N GLY A 79 -9.74 -6.36 1.59
CA GLY A 79 -8.87 -7.47 1.30
C GLY A 79 -7.43 -7.23 1.70
N VAL A 80 -6.62 -8.26 1.50
CA VAL A 80 -5.17 -8.20 1.71
C VAL A 80 -4.49 -8.30 0.36
N ALA A 81 -3.58 -7.38 0.09
CA ALA A 81 -2.73 -7.38 -1.08
C ALA A 81 -1.27 -7.47 -0.65
N LYS A 82 -0.37 -7.52 -1.62
CA LYS A 82 1.06 -7.58 -1.38
C LYS A 82 1.76 -6.67 -2.37
N VAL A 83 2.82 -5.99 -1.91
CA VAL A 83 3.67 -5.20 -2.80
C VAL A 83 4.42 -6.14 -3.73
N CYS A 84 4.29 -5.95 -5.03
CA CYS A 84 4.98 -6.75 -6.04
C CYS A 84 5.99 -5.95 -6.87
N LYS A 85 6.04 -4.63 -6.72
CA LYS A 85 7.06 -3.78 -7.29
C LYS A 85 7.32 -2.60 -6.36
N GLU A 86 8.59 -2.37 -6.06
CA GLU A 86 9.01 -1.28 -5.15
C GLU A 86 8.91 0.08 -5.83
N GLY A 87 9.04 1.12 -5.04
CA GLY A 87 8.82 2.50 -5.46
C GLY A 87 9.53 2.88 -6.75
N TYR A 88 8.80 3.42 -7.69
CA TYR A 88 9.30 3.93 -8.95
C TYR A 88 8.49 5.16 -9.36
N PRO A 89 8.98 5.98 -10.31
CA PRO A 89 8.29 7.20 -10.67
C PRO A 89 6.86 6.97 -11.16
N ASP A 90 5.94 7.78 -10.65
CA ASP A 90 4.56 7.80 -11.10
C ASP A 90 4.49 8.47 -12.47
N PHE A 91 4.36 7.68 -13.52
CA PHE A 91 4.34 8.18 -14.89
C PHE A 91 3.10 9.02 -15.20
N THR A 92 2.01 8.86 -14.42
CA THR A 92 0.82 9.69 -14.64
C THR A 92 1.05 11.16 -14.31
N ALA A 93 2.02 11.44 -13.46
CA ALA A 93 2.38 12.82 -13.12
C ALA A 93 2.99 13.58 -14.31
N GLN A 94 3.58 12.87 -15.25
CA GLN A 94 4.22 13.46 -16.43
C GLN A 94 3.35 13.38 -17.68
N ASN A 95 2.16 12.81 -17.58
CA ASN A 95 1.22 12.69 -18.67
C ASN A 95 0.20 13.84 -18.62
N VAL A 96 0.25 14.74 -19.59
CA VAL A 96 -0.63 15.92 -19.63
C VAL A 96 -2.13 15.55 -19.69
N ASP A 97 -2.45 14.37 -20.18
CA ASP A 97 -3.84 13.91 -20.28
C ASP A 97 -4.34 13.23 -19.01
N SER A 98 -3.46 12.98 -18.05
CA SER A 98 -3.84 12.37 -16.77
C SER A 98 -4.41 13.41 -15.82
N LYS A 99 -5.46 13.02 -15.08
CA LYS A 99 -5.98 13.84 -13.98
C LYS A 99 -4.95 14.04 -12.86
N TYR A 100 -3.90 13.24 -12.84
CA TYR A 100 -2.82 13.33 -11.86
C TYR A 100 -1.60 14.07 -12.36
N PHE A 101 -1.70 14.71 -13.51
CA PHE A 101 -0.61 15.47 -14.10
C PHE A 101 -0.09 16.56 -13.16
N ASP A 102 1.22 16.63 -13.02
CA ASP A 102 1.91 17.68 -12.27
C ASP A 102 2.97 18.28 -13.18
N PRO A 103 2.81 19.56 -13.61
CA PRO A 103 3.76 20.17 -14.53
C PRO A 103 5.17 20.33 -13.96
N LYS A 104 5.31 20.18 -12.63
CA LYS A 104 6.62 20.24 -11.98
C LYS A 104 7.33 18.89 -11.96
N ALA A 105 6.63 17.81 -12.31
CA ALA A 105 7.25 16.47 -12.39
C ALA A 105 7.95 16.32 -13.74
N THR A 106 9.23 15.94 -13.71
CA THR A 106 10.06 15.75 -14.89
C THR A 106 10.82 14.42 -14.78
N PRO A 107 11.37 13.91 -15.90
CA PRO A 107 12.20 12.71 -15.82
C PRO A 107 13.37 12.82 -14.83
N ASP A 108 13.97 14.01 -14.73
CA ASP A 108 15.09 14.24 -13.79
C ASP A 108 14.62 14.43 -12.35
N ASN A 109 13.41 14.91 -12.16
CA ASN A 109 12.80 15.09 -10.84
C ASN A 109 11.34 14.65 -10.91
N PRO A 110 11.08 13.35 -10.80
CA PRO A 110 9.71 12.84 -10.98
C PRO A 110 8.73 13.24 -9.89
N ARG A 111 9.20 13.68 -8.74
CA ARG A 111 8.44 14.15 -7.57
C ARG A 111 7.56 13.08 -6.94
N TRP A 112 6.78 12.37 -7.73
CA TRP A 112 5.76 11.42 -7.27
C TRP A 112 6.17 10.00 -7.60
N MET A 113 5.87 9.11 -6.67
CA MET A 113 6.27 7.71 -6.76
C MET A 113 5.03 6.83 -6.65
N MET A 114 5.16 5.61 -7.09
CA MET A 114 4.14 4.58 -6.93
C MET A 114 4.79 3.23 -6.70
N VAL A 115 3.99 2.30 -6.20
CA VAL A 115 4.35 0.88 -6.07
C VAL A 115 3.31 0.08 -6.82
N ASP A 116 3.63 -1.18 -7.14
CA ASP A 116 2.63 -2.12 -7.64
C ASP A 116 2.21 -3.06 -6.53
N ILE A 117 0.93 -3.38 -6.49
CA ILE A 117 0.37 -4.36 -5.57
C ILE A 117 -0.39 -5.44 -6.33
N GLU A 118 -0.48 -6.61 -5.73
CA GLU A 118 -1.26 -7.74 -6.25
C GLU A 118 -2.19 -8.27 -5.16
N PRO A 119 -3.37 -8.81 -5.51
CA PRO A 119 -4.30 -9.31 -4.51
C PRO A 119 -3.82 -10.64 -3.94
N ILE A 120 -4.03 -10.83 -2.65
CA ILE A 120 -3.74 -12.10 -1.96
C ILE A 120 -5.03 -12.77 -1.54
N SER A 121 -5.89 -12.07 -0.79
CA SER A 121 -7.11 -12.67 -0.24
C SER A 121 -8.16 -11.61 -0.01
N ALA A 122 -9.36 -11.85 -0.48
CA ALA A 122 -10.52 -11.06 -0.09
C ALA A 122 -10.83 -11.30 1.37
N LEU A 123 -11.33 -10.28 2.04
CA LEU A 123 -11.79 -10.37 3.42
C LEU A 123 -13.28 -10.05 3.48
N ASP A 124 -13.96 -10.65 4.45
CA ASP A 124 -15.25 -10.10 4.86
C ASP A 124 -15.01 -8.69 5.35
N ALA A 125 -15.81 -7.75 4.88
CA ALA A 125 -15.59 -6.34 5.14
C ALA A 125 -15.42 -6.07 6.64
N ILE A 126 -14.28 -5.48 7.00
CA ILE A 126 -14.01 -5.06 8.39
C ILE A 126 -14.26 -3.56 8.43
N GLY A 127 -15.42 -3.18 8.94
CA GLY A 127 -15.86 -1.79 8.94
C GLY A 127 -15.11 -0.94 9.96
N LEU A 128 -15.02 0.34 9.68
CA LEU A 128 -14.38 1.30 10.57
C LEU A 128 -15.04 1.31 11.97
N PRO A 129 -16.39 1.24 12.11
CA PRO A 129 -16.99 1.15 13.43
C PRO A 129 -16.55 -0.07 14.23
N ASP A 130 -16.40 -1.22 13.58
CA ASP A 130 -15.94 -2.45 14.24
C ASP A 130 -14.50 -2.33 14.70
N MET A 131 -13.65 -1.70 13.89
CA MET A 131 -12.27 -1.46 14.27
C MET A 131 -12.16 -0.50 15.46
N ARG A 132 -12.99 0.54 15.50
CA ARG A 132 -13.01 1.48 16.62
C ARG A 132 -13.51 0.84 17.91
N ALA A 133 -14.38 -0.14 17.80
CA ALA A 133 -14.90 -0.88 18.95
C ALA A 133 -13.88 -1.88 19.53
N ASN A 134 -12.82 -2.19 18.79
CA ASN A 134 -11.79 -3.15 19.22
C ASN A 134 -10.65 -2.41 19.91
N GLY A 135 -10.54 -2.58 21.24
CA GLY A 135 -9.51 -1.91 22.04
C GLY A 135 -8.08 -2.30 21.69
N ASP A 136 -7.88 -3.47 21.08
CA ASP A 136 -6.55 -3.92 20.65
C ASP A 136 -6.00 -3.09 19.49
N LEU A 137 -6.86 -2.36 18.79
CA LEU A 137 -6.46 -1.50 17.69
C LEU A 137 -6.25 -0.04 18.12
N GLU A 138 -6.32 0.24 19.41
CA GLU A 138 -6.03 1.57 19.91
C GLU A 138 -4.63 2.02 19.48
N GLY A 139 -4.51 3.23 18.98
CA GLY A 139 -3.24 3.75 18.47
C GLY A 139 -3.00 3.48 17.00
N MET A 140 -3.84 2.67 16.34
CA MET A 140 -3.74 2.47 14.89
C MET A 140 -3.91 3.79 14.15
N PRO A 141 -2.99 4.18 13.23
CA PRO A 141 -3.07 5.48 12.55
C PRO A 141 -4.42 5.75 11.90
N LEU A 142 -5.02 4.73 11.27
CA LEU A 142 -6.32 4.87 10.61
C LEU A 142 -7.40 5.41 11.55
N LEU A 143 -7.35 5.04 12.84
CA LEU A 143 -8.38 5.38 13.81
C LEU A 143 -8.16 6.74 14.47
N GLN A 144 -7.03 7.38 14.20
CA GLN A 144 -6.70 8.68 14.78
C GLN A 144 -7.57 9.76 14.16
N ARG A 145 -8.04 10.68 15.02
CA ARG A 145 -8.87 11.80 14.58
C ARG A 145 -8.09 12.68 13.60
N GLY A 146 -8.71 13.01 12.47
CA GLY A 146 -8.11 13.88 11.47
C GLY A 146 -7.05 13.22 10.61
N GLN A 147 -6.88 11.89 10.71
CA GLN A 147 -5.91 11.18 9.88
C GLN A 147 -6.38 11.14 8.44
N ARG A 148 -5.59 11.75 7.54
CA ARG A 148 -5.93 11.84 6.10
C ARG A 148 -4.94 11.14 5.20
N LEU A 149 -3.90 10.55 5.77
CA LEU A 149 -2.85 9.90 4.98
C LEU A 149 -3.40 8.67 4.25
N SER A 150 -3.23 8.61 2.94
CA SER A 150 -3.78 7.53 2.12
C SER A 150 -2.91 6.27 2.09
N VAL A 151 -1.66 6.37 2.50
CA VAL A 151 -0.76 5.24 2.69
C VAL A 151 -0.24 5.33 4.11
N GLN A 152 -0.51 4.30 4.90
CA GLN A 152 -0.24 4.32 6.34
C GLN A 152 0.50 3.06 6.78
N PRO A 153 1.40 3.18 7.77
CA PRO A 153 1.96 2.00 8.41
C PRO A 153 0.93 1.31 9.30
N VAL A 154 1.08 0.00 9.42
CA VAL A 154 0.28 -0.85 10.33
C VAL A 154 1.25 -1.70 11.12
N SER A 155 1.10 -1.76 12.44
CA SER A 155 1.92 -2.63 13.26
C SER A 155 1.55 -4.09 13.05
N SER A 156 2.50 -4.96 13.29
CA SER A 156 2.29 -6.40 13.16
C SER A 156 1.27 -6.95 14.17
#